data_d71449fb395e52b669ba2a349a8266c7
#
_entry.id   d71449fb395e52b669ba2a349a8266c7
#
_cell.length_a   1.000
_cell.length_b   1.000
_cell.length_c   1.000
_cell.angle_alpha   90.00
_cell.angle_beta   90.00
_cell.angle_gamma   90.00
#
_symmetry.space_group_name_H-M   'P 1'
#
loop_
_entity.id
_entity.type
_entity.pdbx_description
1 polymer ?
#
loop_
_entity_poly.entity_id
_entity_poly.type
_entity_poly.pdbx_seq_one_letter_code
_entity_poly.pdbx_strand_id
1 'polypeptide(L)'
;MKAIVPTRGFRVASRIAAALVVVVGGACVAAAQAPDTLTTGWPNYNRTLSSERYAPFDQINSTNVSGLKQLCVYDLNIDASIQTGLIVIDRTLYATTDKEIFAIDADSCEQKWRVREEGPSRGQRVNRGAAYLDGRLFRGTEEGDVLAYDAETGKKLWSTHLADPQKGESVPAAPIAWSGLVFIGTAGSDRYGVSGRMYALETQTGKVVWETYTVPTDAPQPRNEKMQAQAKLTWGNADGVPITGGGTWTTFTLDSQRGLLYVPVGNPGPDFANQVRPGANLYTNSILVLDAKSGIYRNHYSLVPADFHDWDLAAAPVLVTTKGGKRVVAGAPKDGLLHVYDLTTDKKLYATPITTRENDVASLSTTPTHFCPGAAGGTEWNGPAYSPDTNLFYDGTVDWCVTVTLDPAELAKNSGQSWTGTELAAQFGKKDFNWSGWVTATDADTGQIKWRFHANAPVLSGVTPTKGGLVFAGDMDKHAYAFDAATGSVLWRAELPGAPGGGA
;
A
#
# COMPACT_ATOMS: atom_id res chain seq x y z
N MET A 1 14.21 -102.64 -15.13
CA MET A 1 13.18 -103.55 -15.61
C MET A 1 11.83 -102.87 -15.57
N LYS A 2 11.23 -102.75 -16.73
CA LYS A 2 9.80 -102.89 -17.04
C LYS A 2 8.82 -102.30 -15.97
N ALA A 3 7.77 -101.60 -16.21
CA ALA A 3 7.03 -101.22 -17.42
C ALA A 3 5.70 -100.64 -16.97
N ILE A 4 5.15 -99.82 -17.84
CA ILE A 4 3.73 -99.68 -18.20
C ILE A 4 2.81 -98.77 -17.39
N VAL A 5 2.33 -97.79 -18.10
CA VAL A 5 1.17 -96.89 -18.12
C VAL A 5 -0.17 -97.66 -17.93
N PRO A 6 -1.32 -97.06 -17.50
CA PRO A 6 -1.91 -95.89 -18.20
C PRO A 6 -2.77 -94.85 -17.39
N THR A 7 -2.87 -93.68 -17.97
CA THR A 7 -4.02 -92.79 -18.19
C THR A 7 -5.15 -92.66 -17.18
N ARG A 8 -5.40 -91.42 -16.77
CA ARG A 8 -6.66 -90.65 -17.02
C ARG A 8 -6.50 -89.21 -16.55
N GLY A 9 -6.87 -88.32 -17.43
CA GLY A 9 -6.72 -86.93 -17.26
C GLY A 9 -7.73 -86.33 -16.28
N PHE A 10 -7.30 -85.30 -15.61
CA PHE A 10 -8.19 -84.28 -15.02
C PHE A 10 -7.62 -82.93 -15.38
N ARG A 11 -8.42 -82.15 -16.13
CA ARG A 11 -8.16 -80.78 -16.42
C ARG A 11 -8.42 -79.95 -15.13
N VAL A 12 -7.39 -79.38 -14.57
CA VAL A 12 -7.51 -78.34 -13.54
C VAL A 12 -7.27 -77.01 -14.23
N ALA A 13 -8.33 -76.21 -14.33
CA ALA A 13 -8.28 -74.86 -14.85
C ALA A 13 -7.58 -73.96 -13.81
N SER A 14 -6.36 -73.50 -14.09
CA SER A 14 -5.67 -72.49 -13.35
C SER A 14 -6.37 -71.12 -13.59
N ARG A 15 -7.09 -70.62 -12.60
CA ARG A 15 -7.53 -69.25 -12.55
C ARG A 15 -6.35 -68.40 -12.06
N ILE A 16 -5.74 -67.69 -12.99
CA ILE A 16 -4.80 -66.62 -12.66
C ILE A 16 -5.65 -65.43 -12.15
N ALA A 17 -5.61 -65.17 -10.85
CA ALA A 17 -6.15 -63.92 -10.26
C ALA A 17 -5.16 -62.80 -10.54
N ALA A 18 -5.45 -61.96 -11.53
CA ALA A 18 -4.72 -60.72 -11.73
C ALA A 18 -5.19 -59.76 -10.62
N ALA A 19 -4.33 -59.52 -9.64
CA ALA A 19 -4.53 -58.45 -8.67
C ALA A 19 -4.31 -57.11 -9.37
N LEU A 20 -5.42 -56.40 -9.63
CA LEU A 20 -5.38 -55.03 -10.11
C LEU A 20 -5.00 -54.14 -8.91
N VAL A 21 -3.74 -53.69 -8.84
CA VAL A 21 -3.31 -52.63 -7.92
C VAL A 21 -3.79 -51.32 -8.50
N VAL A 22 -4.93 -50.84 -8.01
CA VAL A 22 -5.37 -49.45 -8.27
C VAL A 22 -4.51 -48.54 -7.42
N VAL A 23 -3.48 -47.95 -8.00
CA VAL A 23 -2.77 -46.82 -7.43
C VAL A 23 -3.70 -45.63 -7.56
N VAL A 24 -4.45 -45.31 -6.52
CA VAL A 24 -5.15 -44.03 -6.40
C VAL A 24 -4.08 -42.96 -6.17
N GLY A 25 -3.57 -42.41 -7.26
CA GLY A 25 -2.78 -41.20 -7.24
C GLY A 25 -3.67 -40.06 -6.74
N GLY A 26 -3.59 -39.75 -5.47
CA GLY A 26 -4.16 -38.53 -4.91
C GLY A 26 -3.45 -37.34 -5.56
N ALA A 27 -3.97 -36.83 -6.68
CA ALA A 27 -3.65 -35.52 -7.14
C ALA A 27 -4.20 -34.55 -6.08
N CYS A 28 -3.32 -33.99 -5.22
CA CYS A 28 -3.62 -32.77 -4.53
C CYS A 28 -3.87 -31.72 -5.63
N VAL A 29 -5.12 -31.59 -6.03
CA VAL A 29 -5.58 -30.41 -6.73
C VAL A 29 -5.46 -29.30 -5.72
N ALA A 30 -4.36 -28.54 -5.79
CA ALA A 30 -4.32 -27.25 -5.16
C ALA A 30 -5.55 -26.50 -5.71
N ALA A 31 -6.55 -26.30 -4.88
CA ALA A 31 -7.69 -25.48 -5.24
C ALA A 31 -7.10 -24.14 -5.66
N ALA A 32 -7.09 -23.86 -6.96
CA ALA A 32 -6.82 -22.54 -7.47
C ALA A 32 -7.89 -21.66 -6.80
N GLN A 33 -7.46 -20.78 -5.90
CA GLN A 33 -8.36 -19.77 -5.35
C GLN A 33 -9.00 -19.07 -6.54
N ALA A 34 -10.33 -19.03 -6.56
CA ALA A 34 -11.06 -18.33 -7.59
C ALA A 34 -10.47 -16.92 -7.70
N PRO A 35 -10.34 -16.36 -8.92
CA PRO A 35 -9.95 -14.96 -9.07
C PRO A 35 -10.87 -14.12 -8.18
N ASP A 36 -10.34 -13.01 -7.68
CA ASP A 36 -10.97 -12.06 -6.75
C ASP A 36 -12.28 -11.49 -7.32
N THR A 37 -13.26 -12.35 -7.45
CA THR A 37 -14.57 -12.09 -8.10
C THR A 37 -15.62 -11.66 -7.07
N LEU A 38 -15.23 -10.84 -6.09
CA LEU A 38 -16.24 -10.08 -5.35
C LEU A 38 -16.80 -9.02 -6.31
N THR A 39 -17.82 -9.44 -7.05
CA THR A 39 -18.56 -8.57 -8.00
C THR A 39 -19.27 -7.43 -7.29
N THR A 40 -19.44 -7.53 -5.97
CA THR A 40 -20.12 -6.53 -5.13
C THR A 40 -19.28 -6.29 -3.86
N GLY A 41 -18.98 -5.00 -3.56
CA GLY A 41 -18.24 -4.63 -2.36
C GLY A 41 -16.85 -4.04 -2.60
N TRP A 42 -16.22 -3.63 -1.50
CA TRP A 42 -14.89 -3.01 -1.46
C TRP A 42 -14.05 -3.67 -0.35
N PRO A 43 -13.55 -4.91 -0.55
CA PRO A 43 -13.00 -5.75 0.53
C PRO A 43 -11.60 -5.36 1.01
N ASN A 44 -10.87 -4.52 0.28
CA ASN A 44 -9.52 -4.07 0.61
C ASN A 44 -9.40 -2.56 0.46
N TYR A 45 -8.35 -1.96 1.00
CA TYR A 45 -8.06 -0.52 0.91
C TYR A 45 -8.20 0.02 -0.53
N ASN A 46 -7.65 -0.67 -1.51
CA ASN A 46 -7.73 -0.33 -2.94
C ASN A 46 -8.70 -1.24 -3.71
N ARG A 47 -9.72 -1.76 -3.06
CA ARG A 47 -10.71 -2.71 -3.54
C ARG A 47 -10.15 -4.11 -3.84
N THR A 48 -9.17 -4.23 -4.72
CA THR A 48 -8.53 -5.50 -5.10
C THR A 48 -7.16 -5.63 -4.45
N LEU A 49 -6.62 -6.85 -4.41
CA LEU A 49 -5.25 -7.10 -3.95
C LEU A 49 -4.21 -6.55 -4.94
N SER A 50 -4.55 -6.38 -6.22
CA SER A 50 -3.71 -5.75 -7.26
C SER A 50 -3.77 -4.22 -7.27
N SER A 51 -4.61 -3.62 -6.40
CA SER A 51 -4.67 -2.17 -6.11
C SER A 51 -5.13 -1.28 -7.25
N GLU A 52 -5.92 -1.77 -8.20
CA GLU A 52 -6.44 -0.95 -9.31
C GLU A 52 -7.39 0.15 -8.86
N ARG A 53 -8.05 0.02 -7.72
CA ARG A 53 -9.08 0.93 -7.20
C ARG A 53 -10.23 1.19 -8.20
N TYR A 54 -10.46 0.27 -9.11
CA TYR A 54 -11.52 0.36 -10.10
C TYR A 54 -12.83 -0.22 -9.57
N ALA A 55 -13.92 0.54 -9.65
CA ALA A 55 -15.26 0.09 -9.28
C ALA A 55 -15.99 -0.48 -10.51
N PRO A 56 -16.30 -1.79 -10.58
CA PRO A 56 -16.95 -2.41 -11.72
C PRO A 56 -18.46 -2.16 -11.75
N PHE A 57 -18.90 -0.98 -11.29
CA PHE A 57 -20.28 -0.58 -11.15
C PHE A 57 -20.62 0.51 -12.16
N ASP A 58 -21.81 0.46 -12.74
CA ASP A 58 -22.32 1.39 -13.75
C ASP A 58 -23.71 1.99 -13.42
N GLN A 59 -24.21 1.72 -12.20
CA GLN A 59 -25.47 2.31 -11.72
C GLN A 59 -25.38 3.84 -11.68
N ILE A 60 -24.22 4.39 -11.29
CA ILE A 60 -23.89 5.79 -11.42
C ILE A 60 -22.96 5.92 -12.63
N ASN A 61 -23.36 6.75 -13.60
CA ASN A 61 -22.65 6.92 -14.87
C ASN A 61 -22.77 8.36 -15.39
N SER A 62 -22.12 8.66 -16.50
CA SER A 62 -22.07 10.01 -17.08
C SER A 62 -23.45 10.62 -17.39
N THR A 63 -24.51 9.81 -17.54
CA THR A 63 -25.85 10.31 -17.88
C THR A 63 -26.70 10.66 -16.65
N ASN A 64 -26.38 10.11 -15.46
CA ASN A 64 -27.19 10.29 -14.25
C ASN A 64 -26.42 10.89 -13.07
N VAL A 65 -25.09 11.03 -13.14
CA VAL A 65 -24.26 11.53 -12.03
C VAL A 65 -24.62 12.96 -11.58
N SER A 66 -25.16 13.79 -12.49
CA SER A 66 -25.63 15.14 -12.14
C SER A 66 -26.76 15.14 -11.10
N GLY A 67 -27.47 14.03 -10.97
CA GLY A 67 -28.51 13.82 -9.98
C GLY A 67 -28.02 13.19 -8.66
N LEU A 68 -26.73 12.97 -8.48
CA LEU A 68 -26.15 12.35 -7.28
C LEU A 68 -26.43 13.23 -6.05
N LYS A 69 -26.92 12.58 -4.97
CA LYS A 69 -27.26 13.22 -3.72
C LYS A 69 -26.65 12.46 -2.55
N GLN A 70 -26.25 13.19 -1.52
CA GLN A 70 -25.86 12.61 -0.24
C GLN A 70 -27.09 11.97 0.41
N LEU A 71 -27.00 10.68 0.76
CA LEU A 71 -28.07 9.96 1.46
C LEU A 71 -27.98 10.18 2.97
N CYS A 72 -26.79 10.12 3.53
CA CYS A 72 -26.55 10.25 4.97
C CYS A 72 -25.13 10.72 5.28
N VAL A 73 -24.92 11.06 6.53
CA VAL A 73 -23.61 11.34 7.13
C VAL A 73 -23.51 10.58 8.44
N TYR A 74 -22.42 9.86 8.64
CA TYR A 74 -22.09 9.31 9.94
C TYR A 74 -21.00 10.18 10.57
N ASP A 75 -21.34 10.90 11.63
CA ASP A 75 -20.40 11.72 12.39
C ASP A 75 -19.63 10.85 13.38
N LEU A 76 -18.32 10.77 13.21
CA LEU A 76 -17.43 10.05 14.12
C LEU A 76 -17.33 10.71 15.49
N ASN A 77 -17.65 12.00 15.58
CA ASN A 77 -17.58 12.84 16.79
C ASN A 77 -16.21 12.71 17.50
N ILE A 78 -15.14 12.79 16.72
CA ILE A 78 -13.75 12.73 17.20
C ILE A 78 -12.89 13.78 16.49
N ASP A 79 -11.88 14.25 17.18
CA ASP A 79 -10.83 15.08 16.63
C ASP A 79 -9.61 14.21 16.30
N ALA A 80 -9.55 13.70 15.07
CA ALA A 80 -8.45 12.86 14.56
C ALA A 80 -8.25 13.08 13.07
N SER A 81 -7.06 12.77 12.57
CA SER A 81 -6.78 12.73 11.13
C SER A 81 -7.42 11.47 10.52
N ILE A 82 -8.39 11.66 9.65
CA ILE A 82 -9.10 10.56 8.99
C ILE A 82 -8.43 10.26 7.66
N GLN A 83 -7.53 9.28 7.67
CA GLN A 83 -6.81 8.79 6.48
C GLN A 83 -7.18 7.34 6.14
N THR A 84 -8.27 6.85 6.72
CA THR A 84 -8.70 5.46 6.58
C THR A 84 -9.21 5.16 5.16
N GLY A 85 -8.77 4.06 4.59
CA GLY A 85 -9.45 3.43 3.46
C GLY A 85 -10.65 2.64 3.98
N LEU A 86 -11.82 3.00 3.49
CA LEU A 86 -13.06 2.31 3.83
C LEU A 86 -13.09 0.95 3.15
N ILE A 87 -13.57 -0.08 3.85
CA ILE A 87 -13.89 -1.38 3.24
C ILE A 87 -15.38 -1.68 3.41
N VAL A 88 -15.97 -2.33 2.41
CA VAL A 88 -17.39 -2.68 2.41
C VAL A 88 -17.54 -4.17 2.14
N ILE A 89 -18.12 -4.88 3.11
CA ILE A 89 -18.43 -6.31 3.05
C ILE A 89 -19.91 -6.48 3.34
N ASP A 90 -20.65 -7.12 2.46
CA ASP A 90 -22.07 -7.45 2.63
C ASP A 90 -22.90 -6.29 3.22
N ARG A 91 -22.79 -5.08 2.62
CA ARG A 91 -23.48 -3.85 3.05
C ARG A 91 -23.06 -3.31 4.41
N THR A 92 -21.97 -3.80 4.98
CA THR A 92 -21.36 -3.24 6.18
C THR A 92 -20.08 -2.50 5.79
N LEU A 93 -20.02 -1.22 6.12
CA LEU A 93 -18.88 -0.37 5.95
C LEU A 93 -18.05 -0.42 7.24
N TYR A 94 -16.75 -0.69 7.09
CA TYR A 94 -15.79 -0.66 8.18
C TYR A 94 -14.80 0.48 7.99
N ALA A 95 -14.57 1.21 9.08
CA ALA A 95 -13.64 2.32 9.14
C ALA A 95 -12.81 2.28 10.41
N THR A 96 -11.66 2.95 10.38
CA THR A 96 -10.74 3.03 11.53
C THR A 96 -10.34 4.47 11.80
N THR A 97 -9.96 4.75 13.06
CA THR A 97 -9.16 5.90 13.45
C THR A 97 -7.91 5.42 14.18
N ASP A 98 -7.12 6.31 14.73
CA ASP A 98 -5.98 5.93 15.57
C ASP A 98 -6.37 4.94 16.68
N LYS A 99 -7.53 5.16 17.33
CA LYS A 99 -7.99 4.39 18.51
C LYS A 99 -9.19 3.50 18.24
N GLU A 100 -9.90 3.65 17.13
CA GLU A 100 -11.20 3.03 17.00
C GLU A 100 -11.36 2.25 15.70
N ILE A 101 -12.26 1.30 15.73
CA ILE A 101 -12.79 0.59 14.56
C ILE A 101 -14.30 0.54 14.66
N PHE A 102 -14.99 0.76 13.55
CA PHE A 102 -16.46 0.82 13.49
C PHE A 102 -16.98 -0.09 12.40
N ALA A 103 -18.21 -0.58 12.61
CA ALA A 103 -19.05 -1.14 11.58
C ALA A 103 -20.33 -0.31 11.45
N ILE A 104 -20.63 0.11 10.24
CA ILE A 104 -21.72 0.99 9.90
C ILE A 104 -22.53 0.32 8.80
N ASP A 105 -23.86 0.36 8.90
CA ASP A 105 -24.73 -0.09 7.82
C ASP A 105 -24.61 0.87 6.63
N ALA A 106 -24.25 0.34 5.45
CA ALA A 106 -23.95 1.16 4.29
C ALA A 106 -25.21 1.83 3.67
N ASP A 107 -26.42 1.38 3.99
CA ASP A 107 -27.64 1.95 3.46
C ASP A 107 -28.25 3.00 4.39
N SER A 108 -28.24 2.76 5.71
CA SER A 108 -28.85 3.62 6.70
C SER A 108 -27.89 4.58 7.40
N CYS A 109 -26.56 4.34 7.28
CA CYS A 109 -25.51 4.98 8.08
C CYS A 109 -25.64 4.73 9.59
N GLU A 110 -26.40 3.74 10.02
CA GLU A 110 -26.51 3.40 11.43
C GLU A 110 -25.31 2.60 11.92
N GLN A 111 -24.82 2.94 13.10
CA GLN A 111 -23.71 2.21 13.72
C GLN A 111 -24.19 0.80 14.13
N LYS A 112 -23.57 -0.23 13.59
CA LYS A 112 -23.76 -1.63 14.04
C LYS A 112 -22.99 -1.90 15.32
N TRP A 113 -21.71 -1.53 15.36
CA TRP A 113 -20.87 -1.59 16.53
C TRP A 113 -19.69 -0.62 16.41
N ARG A 114 -19.07 -0.27 17.55
CA ARG A 114 -17.89 0.57 17.66
C ARG A 114 -17.01 0.07 18.79
N VAL A 115 -15.73 -0.10 18.54
CA VAL A 115 -14.74 -0.52 19.54
C VAL A 115 -13.65 0.54 19.64
N ARG A 116 -13.35 0.95 20.87
CA ARG A 116 -12.29 1.88 21.20
C ARG A 116 -11.21 1.17 22.00
N GLU A 117 -9.96 1.31 21.58
CA GLU A 117 -8.80 0.89 22.36
C GLU A 117 -8.46 1.92 23.42
N GLU A 118 -8.06 1.42 24.60
CA GLU A 118 -7.70 2.25 25.74
C GLU A 118 -6.32 2.93 25.53
N GLY A 119 -6.04 3.92 26.38
CA GLY A 119 -4.78 4.64 26.41
C GLY A 119 -4.77 5.95 25.61
N PRO A 120 -3.72 6.76 25.78
CA PRO A 120 -3.61 8.05 25.10
C PRO A 120 -3.34 7.86 23.60
N SER A 121 -3.84 8.78 22.78
CA SER A 121 -3.39 8.89 21.38
C SER A 121 -1.93 9.36 21.34
N ARG A 122 -1.16 8.82 20.41
CA ARG A 122 0.27 9.11 20.22
C ARG A 122 0.55 9.44 18.75
N GLY A 123 1.72 9.94 18.48
CA GLY A 123 2.20 10.20 17.12
C GLY A 123 1.31 11.16 16.33
N GLN A 124 1.09 10.83 15.08
CA GLN A 124 0.27 11.63 14.15
C GLN A 124 -1.24 11.38 14.30
N ARG A 125 -1.66 10.47 15.16
CA ARG A 125 -3.05 10.05 15.36
C ARG A 125 -3.70 9.55 14.06
N VAL A 126 -2.98 8.69 13.34
CA VAL A 126 -3.37 8.19 12.02
C VAL A 126 -3.56 6.68 12.06
N ASN A 127 -4.59 6.19 11.40
CA ASN A 127 -4.71 4.80 10.98
C ASN A 127 -5.27 4.75 9.55
N ARG A 128 -4.67 3.94 8.70
CA ARG A 128 -5.02 3.94 7.27
C ARG A 128 -6.08 2.93 6.88
N GLY A 129 -6.54 2.08 7.79
CA GLY A 129 -7.65 1.18 7.52
C GLY A 129 -7.48 -0.22 8.07
N ALA A 130 -8.41 -1.08 7.72
CA ALA A 130 -8.43 -2.48 8.09
C ALA A 130 -8.36 -3.39 6.86
N ALA A 131 -7.99 -4.66 7.09
CA ALA A 131 -8.20 -5.75 6.14
C ALA A 131 -9.31 -6.67 6.64
N TYR A 132 -9.96 -7.37 5.71
CA TYR A 132 -10.95 -8.40 6.01
C TYR A 132 -10.54 -9.74 5.40
N LEU A 133 -10.66 -10.81 6.18
CA LEU A 133 -10.59 -12.18 5.68
C LEU A 133 -11.38 -13.13 6.60
N ASP A 134 -12.25 -13.95 6.00
CA ASP A 134 -12.95 -15.05 6.69
C ASP A 134 -13.64 -14.64 8.02
N GLY A 135 -14.40 -13.54 7.98
CA GLY A 135 -15.14 -13.03 9.14
C GLY A 135 -14.29 -12.28 10.17
N ARG A 136 -13.05 -11.97 9.87
CA ARG A 136 -12.13 -11.21 10.73
C ARG A 136 -11.69 -9.91 10.10
N LEU A 137 -11.53 -8.91 10.97
CA LEU A 137 -10.93 -7.63 10.64
C LEU A 137 -9.56 -7.52 11.32
N PHE A 138 -8.60 -6.95 10.61
CA PHE A 138 -7.24 -6.75 11.10
C PHE A 138 -6.87 -5.27 10.96
N ARG A 139 -6.25 -4.69 11.99
CA ARG A 139 -5.70 -3.34 11.94
C ARG A 139 -4.42 -3.24 12.76
N GLY A 140 -3.58 -2.27 12.45
CA GLY A 140 -2.47 -1.88 13.30
C GLY A 140 -2.85 -0.75 14.27
N THR A 141 -1.93 -0.39 15.16
CA THR A 141 -2.08 0.71 16.13
C THR A 141 -0.83 1.57 16.23
N GLU A 142 -0.97 2.76 16.78
CA GLU A 142 0.18 3.62 17.10
C GLU A 142 1.00 3.10 18.29
N GLU A 143 0.42 2.22 19.10
CA GLU A 143 1.12 1.54 20.20
C GLU A 143 1.99 0.37 19.73
N GLY A 144 1.99 0.08 18.43
CA GLY A 144 2.82 -0.98 17.85
C GLY A 144 2.17 -2.36 17.80
N ASP A 145 0.87 -2.44 18.07
CA ASP A 145 0.13 -3.70 18.07
C ASP A 145 -0.57 -3.94 16.73
N VAL A 146 -0.76 -5.20 16.39
CA VAL A 146 -1.71 -5.67 15.38
C VAL A 146 -2.86 -6.36 16.09
N LEU A 147 -4.07 -5.94 15.79
CA LEU A 147 -5.30 -6.41 16.43
C LEU A 147 -6.19 -7.13 15.44
N ALA A 148 -6.83 -8.21 15.87
CA ALA A 148 -7.90 -8.84 15.13
C ALA A 148 -9.22 -8.77 15.86
N TYR A 149 -10.28 -8.57 15.08
CA TYR A 149 -11.66 -8.50 15.58
C TYR A 149 -12.56 -9.45 14.78
N ASP A 150 -13.57 -9.95 15.43
CA ASP A 150 -14.71 -10.57 14.76
C ASP A 150 -15.50 -9.49 14.02
N ALA A 151 -15.72 -9.66 12.73
CA ALA A 151 -16.31 -8.63 11.88
C ALA A 151 -17.79 -8.37 12.17
N GLU A 152 -18.51 -9.37 12.66
CA GLU A 152 -19.94 -9.24 12.97
C GLU A 152 -20.16 -8.50 14.28
N THR A 153 -19.35 -8.77 15.29
CA THR A 153 -19.61 -8.34 16.68
C THR A 153 -18.65 -7.26 17.18
N GLY A 154 -17.52 -7.03 16.49
CA GLY A 154 -16.44 -6.15 16.97
C GLY A 154 -15.62 -6.75 18.12
N LYS A 155 -15.86 -8.00 18.52
CA LYS A 155 -15.11 -8.64 19.62
C LYS A 155 -13.65 -8.81 19.24
N LYS A 156 -12.73 -8.34 20.10
CA LYS A 156 -11.28 -8.56 19.92
C LYS A 156 -10.96 -10.05 20.06
N LEU A 157 -10.27 -10.60 19.06
CA LEU A 157 -9.89 -12.02 18.98
C LEU A 157 -8.47 -12.26 19.47
N TRP A 158 -7.52 -11.41 19.02
CA TRP A 158 -6.11 -11.46 19.45
C TRP A 158 -5.43 -10.10 19.27
N SER A 159 -4.26 -9.96 19.92
CA SER A 159 -3.34 -8.83 19.80
C SER A 159 -1.91 -9.35 19.72
N THR A 160 -1.10 -8.76 18.83
CA THR A 160 0.33 -9.07 18.67
C THR A 160 1.13 -7.79 18.61
N HIS A 161 2.12 -7.65 19.51
CA HIS A 161 3.01 -6.49 19.58
C HIS A 161 4.18 -6.65 18.61
N LEU A 162 4.41 -5.66 17.72
CA LEU A 162 5.44 -5.69 16.68
C LEU A 162 6.43 -4.54 16.74
N ALA A 163 6.05 -3.39 17.29
CA ALA A 163 6.81 -2.15 17.18
C ALA A 163 6.90 -1.43 18.54
N ASP A 164 8.04 -0.78 18.80
CA ASP A 164 8.31 -0.10 20.07
C ASP A 164 8.00 1.41 19.97
N PRO A 165 6.91 1.90 20.55
CA PRO A 165 6.56 3.31 20.50
C PRO A 165 7.53 4.22 21.28
N GLN A 166 8.35 3.68 22.19
CA GLN A 166 9.39 4.46 22.88
C GLN A 166 10.53 4.82 21.93
N LYS A 167 10.77 3.99 20.90
CA LYS A 167 11.68 4.29 19.79
C LYS A 167 11.03 5.13 18.70
N GLY A 168 9.72 5.44 18.84
CA GLY A 168 8.94 6.16 17.84
C GLY A 168 8.42 5.29 16.71
N GLU A 169 8.47 3.97 16.87
CA GLU A 169 7.87 3.03 15.93
C GLU A 169 6.35 2.92 16.16
N SER A 170 5.60 2.62 15.09
CA SER A 170 4.15 2.40 15.16
C SER A 170 3.68 1.49 14.01
N VAL A 171 2.40 1.12 14.00
CA VAL A 171 1.80 0.27 12.97
C VAL A 171 0.52 0.93 12.43
N PRO A 172 0.58 2.08 11.73
CA PRO A 172 -0.58 2.78 11.21
C PRO A 172 -1.06 2.23 9.85
N ALA A 173 -0.29 1.35 9.22
CA ALA A 173 -0.55 0.82 7.89
C ALA A 173 -1.92 0.13 7.80
N ALA A 174 -2.61 0.29 6.65
CA ALA A 174 -3.73 -0.58 6.32
C ALA A 174 -3.20 -1.95 5.88
N PRO A 175 -3.46 -3.03 6.63
CA PRO A 175 -3.01 -4.35 6.23
C PRO A 175 -3.74 -4.84 4.98
N ILE A 176 -3.21 -5.89 4.36
CA ILE A 176 -3.94 -6.76 3.44
C ILE A 176 -3.94 -8.18 3.97
N ALA A 177 -4.96 -8.97 3.62
CA ALA A 177 -5.07 -10.35 4.07
C ALA A 177 -5.28 -11.30 2.90
N TRP A 178 -4.55 -12.43 2.91
CA TRP A 178 -4.61 -13.43 1.85
C TRP A 178 -4.10 -14.79 2.32
N SER A 179 -4.81 -15.86 1.95
CA SER A 179 -4.38 -17.26 2.17
C SER A 179 -4.00 -17.58 3.63
N GLY A 180 -4.81 -17.08 4.59
CA GLY A 180 -4.60 -17.31 6.02
C GLY A 180 -3.52 -16.43 6.65
N LEU A 181 -2.97 -15.47 5.92
CA LEU A 181 -1.97 -14.51 6.38
C LEU A 181 -2.52 -13.08 6.33
N VAL A 182 -2.12 -12.27 7.28
CA VAL A 182 -2.26 -10.81 7.25
C VAL A 182 -0.87 -10.18 7.12
N PHE A 183 -0.72 -9.25 6.18
CA PHE A 183 0.52 -8.54 5.89
C PHE A 183 0.43 -7.11 6.38
N ILE A 184 1.44 -6.67 7.12
CA ILE A 184 1.45 -5.34 7.72
C ILE A 184 2.90 -4.85 7.89
N GLY A 185 3.08 -3.53 7.85
CA GLY A 185 4.39 -2.89 7.99
C GLY A 185 4.46 -1.91 9.14
N THR A 186 5.67 -1.41 9.42
CA THR A 186 5.92 -0.44 10.49
C THR A 186 6.21 0.96 9.94
N ALA A 187 5.89 1.97 10.74
CA ALA A 187 6.21 3.38 10.54
C ALA A 187 7.21 3.88 11.60
N GLY A 188 7.66 5.12 11.44
CA GLY A 188 8.59 5.80 12.35
C GLY A 188 10.01 5.89 11.82
N SER A 189 10.23 5.56 10.55
CA SER A 189 11.55 5.52 9.92
C SER A 189 12.24 6.89 9.73
N ASP A 190 11.53 8.00 9.99
CA ASP A 190 12.12 9.36 10.05
C ASP A 190 12.75 9.65 11.43
N ARG A 191 12.89 8.62 12.26
CA ARG A 191 13.48 8.71 13.60
C ARG A 191 14.81 8.00 13.65
N TYR A 192 15.78 8.63 14.30
CA TYR A 192 17.17 8.14 14.43
C TYR A 192 17.22 6.67 14.86
N GLY A 193 17.82 5.82 14.03
CA GLY A 193 18.03 4.40 14.27
C GLY A 193 16.81 3.49 14.05
N VAL A 194 15.70 4.02 13.53
CA VAL A 194 14.50 3.21 13.19
C VAL A 194 14.58 2.72 11.76
N SER A 195 14.41 1.41 11.58
CA SER A 195 14.39 0.74 10.28
C SER A 195 13.01 0.17 9.99
N GLY A 196 12.51 0.37 8.79
CA GLY A 196 11.24 -0.17 8.33
C GLY A 196 11.22 -1.70 8.29
N ARG A 197 10.06 -2.27 8.59
CA ARG A 197 9.86 -3.73 8.64
C ARG A 197 8.53 -4.11 8.04
N MET A 198 8.51 -5.29 7.43
CA MET A 198 7.33 -5.93 6.90
C MET A 198 7.12 -7.27 7.59
N TYR A 199 5.87 -7.58 7.93
CA TYR A 199 5.47 -8.81 8.64
C TYR A 199 4.38 -9.56 7.91
N ALA A 200 4.35 -10.89 8.11
CA ALA A 200 3.15 -11.70 7.93
C ALA A 200 2.79 -12.40 9.24
N LEU A 201 1.51 -12.37 9.58
CA LEU A 201 0.96 -13.03 10.76
C LEU A 201 -0.13 -14.02 10.34
N GLU A 202 -0.29 -15.12 11.08
CA GLU A 202 -1.43 -16.02 10.92
C GLU A 202 -2.74 -15.31 11.29
N THR A 203 -3.73 -15.32 10.42
CA THR A 203 -5.02 -14.66 10.64
C THR A 203 -5.80 -15.22 11.83
N GLN A 204 -5.56 -16.48 12.18
CA GLN A 204 -6.27 -17.17 13.27
C GLN A 204 -5.70 -16.84 14.65
N THR A 205 -4.38 -16.70 14.76
CA THR A 205 -3.68 -16.67 16.05
C THR A 205 -2.90 -15.39 16.29
N GLY A 206 -2.63 -14.59 15.25
CA GLY A 206 -1.73 -13.44 15.31
C GLY A 206 -0.25 -13.80 15.42
N LYS A 207 0.11 -15.10 15.30
CA LYS A 207 1.51 -15.53 15.36
C LYS A 207 2.28 -15.01 14.15
N VAL A 208 3.44 -14.39 14.40
CA VAL A 208 4.36 -13.95 13.35
C VAL A 208 4.93 -15.15 12.59
N VAL A 209 4.72 -15.19 11.29
CA VAL A 209 5.23 -16.21 10.36
C VAL A 209 6.60 -15.82 9.83
N TRP A 210 6.73 -14.54 9.44
CA TRP A 210 7.99 -13.96 9.01
C TRP A 210 8.04 -12.45 9.26
N GLU A 211 9.28 -11.97 9.38
CA GLU A 211 9.67 -10.57 9.43
C GLU A 211 10.74 -10.32 8.37
N THR A 212 10.70 -9.18 7.69
CA THR A 212 11.72 -8.72 6.74
C THR A 212 11.98 -7.24 6.94
N TYR A 213 13.24 -6.89 7.17
CA TYR A 213 13.70 -5.50 7.19
C TYR A 213 13.87 -4.98 5.77
N THR A 214 13.42 -3.76 5.53
CA THR A 214 13.47 -3.09 4.22
C THR A 214 14.80 -2.41 3.92
N VAL A 215 15.61 -2.16 4.96
CA VAL A 215 16.96 -1.60 4.88
C VAL A 215 17.94 -2.49 5.64
N PRO A 216 19.27 -2.35 5.43
CA PRO A 216 20.25 -3.14 6.16
C PRO A 216 20.15 -2.99 7.66
N THR A 217 20.24 -4.11 8.36
CA THR A 217 20.16 -4.20 9.82
C THR A 217 21.21 -5.17 10.36
N ASP A 218 21.62 -4.98 11.62
CA ASP A 218 22.45 -5.95 12.34
C ASP A 218 21.62 -7.09 12.96
N ALA A 219 20.28 -6.98 12.93
CA ALA A 219 19.39 -8.07 13.34
C ALA A 219 19.50 -9.27 12.37
N PRO A 220 19.53 -10.52 12.86
CA PRO A 220 19.63 -11.68 12.00
C PRO A 220 18.49 -11.78 10.99
N GLN A 221 18.83 -11.85 9.70
CA GLN A 221 17.89 -12.01 8.58
C GLN A 221 18.22 -13.25 7.75
N PRO A 222 18.11 -14.48 8.31
CA PRO A 222 18.64 -15.69 7.65
C PRO A 222 17.96 -16.02 6.32
N ARG A 223 16.72 -15.56 6.12
CA ARG A 223 16.00 -15.74 4.84
C ARG A 223 16.45 -14.77 3.75
N ASN A 224 17.03 -13.61 4.13
CA ASN A 224 17.35 -12.49 3.25
C ASN A 224 18.79 -11.99 3.39
N GLU A 225 19.74 -12.85 3.84
CA GLU A 225 21.15 -12.47 4.03
C GLU A 225 21.78 -11.82 2.81
N LYS A 226 21.57 -12.42 1.61
CA LYS A 226 22.10 -11.87 0.36
C LYS A 226 21.50 -10.51 0.01
N MET A 227 20.21 -10.35 0.22
CA MET A 227 19.51 -9.08 0.03
C MET A 227 20.10 -8.01 0.96
N GLN A 228 20.26 -8.31 2.24
CA GLN A 228 20.82 -7.41 3.25
C GLN A 228 22.28 -7.04 2.92
N ALA A 229 23.09 -8.00 2.53
CA ALA A 229 24.50 -7.77 2.14
C ALA A 229 24.60 -6.87 0.89
N GLN A 230 23.76 -7.09 -0.12
CA GLN A 230 23.72 -6.26 -1.31
C GLN A 230 23.25 -4.84 -1.00
N ALA A 231 22.20 -4.69 -0.19
CA ALA A 231 21.71 -3.39 0.23
C ALA A 231 22.81 -2.61 0.99
N LYS A 232 23.53 -3.26 1.91
CA LYS A 232 24.59 -2.63 2.72
C LYS A 232 25.67 -1.98 1.86
N LEU A 233 25.99 -2.54 0.69
CA LEU A 233 26.95 -1.97 -0.24
C LEU A 233 26.51 -0.63 -0.88
N THR A 234 25.23 -0.31 -0.76
CA THR A 234 24.65 0.94 -1.30
C THR A 234 24.47 2.02 -0.25
N TRP A 235 24.86 1.74 0.99
CA TRP A 235 24.85 2.68 2.11
C TRP A 235 26.29 3.04 2.47
N GLY A 236 26.64 4.29 2.30
CA GLY A 236 27.98 4.81 2.61
C GLY A 236 27.98 5.65 3.91
N ASN A 237 27.21 5.22 4.92
CA ASN A 237 27.09 5.97 6.17
C ASN A 237 28.44 6.22 6.82
N ALA A 238 28.64 7.44 7.34
CA ALA A 238 29.78 7.79 8.14
C ALA A 238 29.82 6.94 9.44
N ASP A 239 31.01 6.79 10.04
CA ASP A 239 31.19 6.04 11.27
C ASP A 239 30.26 6.57 12.38
N GLY A 240 29.54 5.66 13.04
CA GLY A 240 28.59 5.99 14.09
C GLY A 240 27.20 6.50 13.62
N VAL A 241 27.00 6.66 12.30
CA VAL A 241 25.70 7.03 11.74
C VAL A 241 24.89 5.76 11.45
N PRO A 242 23.74 5.54 12.08
CA PRO A 242 22.94 4.34 11.86
C PRO A 242 22.30 4.34 10.47
N ILE A 243 22.10 3.16 9.91
CA ILE A 243 21.21 2.98 8.76
C ILE A 243 19.77 3.13 9.26
N THR A 244 19.04 4.07 8.68
CA THR A 244 17.70 4.49 9.12
C THR A 244 16.82 4.69 7.90
N GLY A 245 15.52 4.47 8.00
CA GLY A 245 14.59 4.69 6.90
C GLY A 245 13.81 3.45 6.49
N GLY A 246 13.17 3.55 5.34
CA GLY A 246 12.48 2.44 4.69
C GLY A 246 11.16 2.04 5.35
N GLY A 247 10.42 2.96 5.96
CA GLY A 247 9.11 2.69 6.53
C GLY A 247 8.11 2.11 5.53
N THR A 248 7.19 1.30 6.04
CA THR A 248 6.16 0.62 5.23
C THR A 248 4.78 0.94 5.82
N TRP A 249 4.49 2.24 5.85
CA TRP A 249 3.46 2.84 6.70
C TRP A 249 2.07 3.00 6.05
N THR A 250 1.89 2.56 4.77
CA THR A 250 0.62 2.69 4.06
C THR A 250 -0.08 1.34 3.87
N THR A 251 -0.36 0.93 2.64
CA THR A 251 -0.92 -0.38 2.31
C THR A 251 -0.06 -1.06 1.23
N PHE A 252 -0.43 -2.26 0.85
CA PHE A 252 0.40 -3.16 0.03
C PHE A 252 -0.39 -3.69 -1.15
N THR A 253 0.35 -4.25 -2.12
CA THR A 253 -0.24 -4.88 -3.29
C THR A 253 0.20 -6.33 -3.38
N LEU A 254 -0.69 -7.21 -3.77
CA LEU A 254 -0.41 -8.63 -3.88
C LEU A 254 -0.83 -9.17 -5.25
N ASP A 255 0.10 -9.82 -5.92
CA ASP A 255 -0.20 -10.74 -7.00
C ASP A 255 -0.64 -12.09 -6.39
N SER A 256 -1.93 -12.26 -6.21
CA SER A 256 -2.50 -13.47 -5.58
C SER A 256 -2.28 -14.74 -6.41
N GLN A 257 -2.10 -14.61 -7.73
CA GLN A 257 -1.84 -15.73 -8.63
C GLN A 257 -0.40 -16.26 -8.50
N ARG A 258 0.56 -15.37 -8.23
CA ARG A 258 1.98 -15.70 -8.09
C ARG A 258 2.46 -15.75 -6.65
N GLY A 259 1.63 -15.30 -5.70
CA GLY A 259 2.02 -15.20 -4.29
C GLY A 259 3.15 -14.19 -4.06
N LEU A 260 3.16 -13.08 -4.79
CA LEU A 260 4.16 -12.03 -4.68
C LEU A 260 3.57 -10.78 -4.03
N LEU A 261 4.20 -10.35 -2.94
CA LEU A 261 3.83 -9.14 -2.20
C LEU A 261 4.70 -7.98 -2.67
N TYR A 262 4.08 -6.90 -3.12
CA TYR A 262 4.71 -5.66 -3.56
C TYR A 262 4.56 -4.62 -2.45
N VAL A 263 5.67 -4.28 -1.83
CA VAL A 263 5.75 -3.41 -0.65
C VAL A 263 6.27 -2.04 -1.06
N PRO A 264 5.50 -0.96 -0.88
CA PRO A 264 6.02 0.38 -1.03
C PRO A 264 6.92 0.69 0.16
N VAL A 265 8.13 1.13 -0.11
CA VAL A 265 9.14 1.43 0.89
C VAL A 265 9.42 2.94 0.90
N GLY A 266 9.37 3.54 2.08
CA GLY A 266 9.59 4.96 2.29
C GLY A 266 11.04 5.40 2.18
N ASN A 267 11.28 6.67 2.45
CA ASN A 267 12.55 7.37 2.30
C ASN A 267 13.67 6.85 3.22
N PRO A 268 14.95 7.19 2.93
CA PRO A 268 16.07 6.96 3.83
C PRO A 268 16.20 8.11 4.85
N GLY A 269 16.58 7.81 6.09
CA GLY A 269 16.88 8.82 7.10
C GLY A 269 18.39 9.10 7.26
N PRO A 270 18.80 10.36 7.57
CA PRO A 270 17.97 11.55 7.72
C PRO A 270 17.45 12.04 6.38
N ASP A 271 16.22 12.55 6.34
CA ASP A 271 15.44 12.75 5.12
C ASP A 271 16.14 13.67 4.10
N PHE A 272 16.70 14.79 4.57
CA PHE A 272 17.27 15.82 3.70
C PHE A 272 18.80 15.82 3.61
N ALA A 273 19.50 15.09 4.48
CA ALA A 273 20.96 15.16 4.59
C ALA A 273 21.67 13.91 4.05
N ASN A 274 21.64 13.72 2.73
CA ASN A 274 22.26 12.56 2.08
C ASN A 274 23.80 12.50 2.21
N GLN A 275 24.46 13.60 2.54
CA GLN A 275 25.91 13.63 2.75
C GLN A 275 26.38 12.72 3.90
N VAL A 276 25.51 12.38 4.87
CA VAL A 276 25.85 11.45 5.97
C VAL A 276 25.53 9.99 5.62
N ARG A 277 24.85 9.75 4.50
CA ARG A 277 24.45 8.43 3.98
C ARG A 277 24.59 8.34 2.45
N PRO A 278 25.76 8.68 1.89
CA PRO A 278 25.93 8.68 0.44
C PRO A 278 25.67 7.29 -0.15
N GLY A 279 25.17 7.26 -1.39
CA GLY A 279 24.84 6.04 -2.12
C GLY A 279 23.36 5.92 -2.45
N ALA A 280 22.97 4.79 -3.06
CA ALA A 280 21.60 4.56 -3.53
C ALA A 280 20.59 4.24 -2.41
N ASN A 281 21.07 3.89 -1.22
CA ASN A 281 20.29 3.59 0.00
C ASN A 281 19.19 2.52 -0.19
N LEU A 282 19.53 1.40 -0.85
CA LEU A 282 18.56 0.33 -1.07
C LEU A 282 18.10 -0.30 0.28
N TYR A 283 16.80 -0.64 0.43
CA TYR A 283 15.73 -0.54 -0.60
C TYR A 283 14.73 0.59 -0.32
N THR A 284 15.19 1.72 0.17
CA THR A 284 14.32 2.90 0.32
C THR A 284 13.78 3.36 -1.03
N ASN A 285 12.62 4.02 -1.02
CA ASN A 285 11.96 4.59 -2.20
C ASN A 285 11.85 3.61 -3.37
N SER A 286 11.55 2.36 -3.03
CA SER A 286 11.46 1.24 -3.97
C SER A 286 10.16 0.48 -3.78
N ILE A 287 9.73 -0.21 -4.81
CA ILE A 287 8.77 -1.29 -4.69
C ILE A 287 9.58 -2.55 -4.38
N LEU A 288 9.54 -3.03 -3.15
CA LEU A 288 10.19 -4.27 -2.73
C LEU A 288 9.26 -5.45 -2.99
N VAL A 289 9.73 -6.49 -3.68
CA VAL A 289 8.94 -7.67 -4.01
C VAL A 289 9.37 -8.85 -3.16
N LEU A 290 8.44 -9.36 -2.34
CA LEU A 290 8.64 -10.49 -1.45
C LEU A 290 7.75 -11.66 -1.84
N ASP A 291 8.23 -12.88 -1.59
CA ASP A 291 7.35 -14.04 -1.57
C ASP A 291 6.39 -13.92 -0.38
N ALA A 292 5.10 -13.91 -0.63
CA ALA A 292 4.10 -13.61 0.38
C ALA A 292 4.08 -14.64 1.53
N LYS A 293 4.35 -15.93 1.23
CA LYS A 293 4.31 -16.98 2.25
C LYS A 293 5.55 -17.05 3.12
N SER A 294 6.70 -16.68 2.58
CA SER A 294 7.99 -16.86 3.26
C SER A 294 8.73 -15.57 3.63
N GLY A 295 8.31 -14.41 3.09
CA GLY A 295 9.02 -13.13 3.25
C GLY A 295 10.37 -13.07 2.52
N ILE A 296 10.68 -14.05 1.65
CA ILE A 296 11.93 -14.08 0.90
C ILE A 296 11.90 -13.04 -0.22
N TYR A 297 12.95 -12.24 -0.30
CA TYR A 297 13.18 -11.28 -1.39
C TYR A 297 13.17 -11.97 -2.76
N ARG A 298 12.47 -11.34 -3.70
CA ARG A 298 12.38 -11.79 -5.10
C ARG A 298 12.92 -10.77 -6.07
N ASN A 299 12.56 -9.49 -5.91
CA ASN A 299 12.97 -8.40 -6.80
C ASN A 299 12.76 -7.04 -6.11
N HIS A 300 13.18 -5.96 -6.76
CA HIS A 300 12.82 -4.60 -6.41
C HIS A 300 12.81 -3.69 -7.63
N TYR A 301 12.06 -2.61 -7.55
CA TYR A 301 12.06 -1.53 -8.54
C TYR A 301 12.38 -0.24 -7.79
N SER A 302 13.58 0.32 -8.02
CA SER A 302 14.01 1.57 -7.40
C SER A 302 13.42 2.75 -8.18
N LEU A 303 12.62 3.57 -7.51
CA LEU A 303 11.94 4.72 -8.11
C LEU A 303 12.75 6.00 -7.91
N VAL A 304 13.18 6.28 -6.68
CA VAL A 304 13.94 7.47 -6.29
C VAL A 304 15.23 7.03 -5.57
N PRO A 305 16.31 6.65 -6.31
CA PRO A 305 17.57 6.29 -5.68
C PRO A 305 18.29 7.52 -5.11
N ALA A 306 19.00 7.35 -4.00
CA ALA A 306 19.76 8.40 -3.32
C ALA A 306 18.95 9.64 -2.95
N ASP A 307 17.69 9.44 -2.56
CA ASP A 307 16.76 10.51 -2.20
C ASP A 307 17.30 11.40 -1.05
N PHE A 308 17.03 12.69 -1.15
CA PHE A 308 17.31 13.70 -0.12
C PHE A 308 16.22 14.79 -0.07
N HIS A 309 14.96 14.41 -0.36
CA HIS A 309 13.82 15.31 -0.44
C HIS A 309 12.63 14.86 0.41
N ASP A 310 12.75 13.69 1.09
CA ASP A 310 11.63 13.01 1.75
C ASP A 310 10.57 12.54 0.74
N TRP A 311 11.01 11.98 -0.37
CA TRP A 311 10.13 11.53 -1.46
C TRP A 311 9.72 10.06 -1.33
N ASP A 312 9.08 9.74 -0.23
CA ASP A 312 8.52 8.40 0.01
C ASP A 312 7.81 7.80 -1.20
N LEU A 313 7.93 6.51 -1.38
CA LEU A 313 6.87 5.76 -2.05
C LEU A 313 5.76 5.52 -1.02
N ALA A 314 4.86 6.50 -0.91
CA ALA A 314 3.84 6.57 0.15
C ALA A 314 2.59 5.76 -0.13
N ALA A 315 2.44 5.15 -1.31
CA ALA A 315 1.23 4.45 -1.71
C ALA A 315 1.51 3.06 -2.27
N ALA A 316 0.53 2.17 -2.16
CA ALA A 316 0.59 0.85 -2.79
C ALA A 316 0.75 0.97 -4.31
N PRO A 317 1.68 0.22 -4.92
CA PRO A 317 1.80 0.19 -6.37
C PRO A 317 0.61 -0.53 -7.00
N VAL A 318 0.29 -0.21 -8.25
CA VAL A 318 -0.79 -0.84 -9.02
C VAL A 318 -0.25 -1.91 -9.94
N LEU A 319 -0.86 -3.11 -9.89
CA LEU A 319 -0.53 -4.22 -10.79
C LEU A 319 -1.63 -4.39 -11.83
N VAL A 320 -1.30 -4.23 -13.12
CA VAL A 320 -2.29 -4.37 -14.19
C VAL A 320 -1.69 -5.04 -15.44
N THR A 321 -2.58 -5.50 -16.29
CA THR A 321 -2.28 -5.80 -17.69
C THR A 321 -2.93 -4.71 -18.53
N THR A 322 -2.13 -3.94 -19.26
CA THR A 322 -2.61 -2.85 -20.12
C THR A 322 -3.37 -3.38 -21.33
N LYS A 323 -4.12 -2.54 -22.03
CA LYS A 323 -4.78 -2.93 -23.29
C LYS A 323 -3.79 -3.36 -24.37
N GLY A 324 -2.55 -2.86 -24.34
CA GLY A 324 -1.44 -3.30 -25.19
C GLY A 324 -0.88 -4.67 -24.82
N GLY A 325 -1.40 -5.33 -23.78
CA GLY A 325 -1.00 -6.65 -23.34
C GLY A 325 0.25 -6.69 -22.46
N LYS A 326 0.80 -5.54 -22.05
CA LYS A 326 1.94 -5.48 -21.11
C LYS A 326 1.46 -5.67 -19.70
N ARG A 327 2.13 -6.54 -18.96
CA ARG A 327 1.92 -6.67 -17.52
C ARG A 327 2.88 -5.73 -16.79
N VAL A 328 2.33 -4.79 -16.06
CA VAL A 328 3.11 -3.70 -15.46
C VAL A 328 2.86 -3.54 -13.96
N VAL A 329 3.84 -2.93 -13.29
CA VAL A 329 3.69 -2.34 -11.97
C VAL A 329 3.89 -0.83 -12.08
N ALA A 330 2.95 -0.06 -11.54
CA ALA A 330 3.00 1.39 -11.50
C ALA A 330 3.10 1.88 -10.05
N GLY A 331 4.02 2.79 -9.78
CA GLY A 331 4.19 3.44 -8.48
C GLY A 331 4.35 4.95 -8.65
N ALA A 332 3.74 5.71 -7.77
CA ALA A 332 3.82 7.17 -7.77
C ALA A 332 4.31 7.65 -6.39
N PRO A 333 5.62 7.92 -6.24
CA PRO A 333 6.17 8.51 -5.02
C PRO A 333 5.91 10.02 -4.93
N LYS A 334 6.32 10.62 -3.82
CA LYS A 334 6.29 12.07 -3.60
C LYS A 334 7.19 12.85 -4.56
N ASP A 335 8.04 12.18 -5.34
CA ASP A 335 8.85 12.83 -6.39
C ASP A 335 8.03 13.43 -7.53
N GLY A 336 6.71 13.18 -7.54
CA GLY A 336 5.78 13.72 -8.53
C GLY A 336 5.82 13.05 -9.90
N LEU A 337 6.34 11.83 -9.97
CA LEU A 337 6.36 11.03 -11.18
C LEU A 337 5.50 9.75 -11.03
N LEU A 338 4.75 9.40 -12.05
CA LEU A 338 4.20 8.06 -12.20
C LEU A 338 5.25 7.18 -12.89
N HIS A 339 5.87 6.28 -12.15
CA HIS A 339 6.87 5.32 -12.65
C HIS A 339 6.20 4.01 -13.03
N VAL A 340 6.45 3.52 -14.24
CA VAL A 340 5.88 2.26 -14.72
C VAL A 340 6.98 1.32 -15.21
N TYR A 341 6.93 0.08 -14.73
CA TYR A 341 7.86 -0.99 -15.07
C TYR A 341 7.14 -2.17 -15.70
N ASP A 342 7.75 -2.76 -16.71
CA ASP A 342 7.31 -4.02 -17.32
C ASP A 342 7.76 -5.21 -16.45
N LEU A 343 6.81 -5.99 -15.96
CA LEU A 343 7.06 -7.14 -15.08
C LEU A 343 7.63 -8.38 -15.82
N THR A 344 7.71 -8.34 -17.15
CA THR A 344 8.30 -9.42 -17.96
C THR A 344 9.78 -9.18 -18.18
N THR A 345 10.17 -7.92 -18.34
CA THR A 345 11.55 -7.52 -18.66
C THR A 345 12.27 -6.83 -17.50
N ASP A 346 11.57 -6.51 -16.43
CA ASP A 346 12.01 -5.71 -15.27
C ASP A 346 12.53 -4.31 -15.65
N LYS A 347 12.13 -3.79 -16.81
CA LYS A 347 12.60 -2.49 -17.31
C LYS A 347 11.57 -1.40 -17.04
N LYS A 348 12.06 -0.22 -16.67
CA LYS A 348 11.25 1.00 -16.64
C LYS A 348 10.78 1.32 -18.06
N LEU A 349 9.47 1.45 -18.22
CA LEU A 349 8.86 1.84 -19.50
C LEU A 349 8.84 3.36 -19.64
N TYR A 350 8.42 4.04 -18.59
CA TYR A 350 8.39 5.51 -18.54
C TYR A 350 8.30 6.02 -17.09
N ALA A 351 8.50 7.32 -16.94
CA ALA A 351 8.19 8.10 -15.75
C ALA A 351 7.53 9.41 -16.22
N THR A 352 6.28 9.62 -15.83
CA THR A 352 5.46 10.74 -16.30
C THR A 352 5.26 11.76 -15.19
N PRO A 353 5.58 13.05 -15.38
CA PRO A 353 5.31 14.09 -14.40
C PRO A 353 3.80 14.27 -14.17
N ILE A 354 3.36 14.10 -12.91
CA ILE A 354 1.94 14.20 -12.51
C ILE A 354 1.65 15.40 -11.60
N THR A 355 2.68 16.14 -11.20
CA THR A 355 2.60 17.43 -10.49
C THR A 355 3.73 18.35 -10.95
N THR A 356 3.85 19.55 -10.37
CA THR A 356 4.93 20.50 -10.65
C THR A 356 6.28 19.93 -10.18
N ARG A 357 7.30 20.04 -11.04
CA ARG A 357 8.69 19.68 -10.73
C ARG A 357 9.61 20.83 -11.07
N GLU A 358 10.36 21.29 -10.08
CA GLU A 358 11.34 22.38 -10.22
C GLU A 358 12.54 22.11 -9.32
N ASN A 359 13.73 22.34 -9.83
CA ASN A 359 14.97 22.32 -9.07
C ASN A 359 15.21 20.99 -8.30
N ASP A 360 14.65 19.91 -8.80
CA ASP A 360 14.55 18.59 -8.20
C ASP A 360 15.88 17.81 -8.11
N VAL A 361 16.96 18.37 -8.65
CA VAL A 361 18.33 17.82 -8.57
C VAL A 361 19.29 18.71 -7.78
N ALA A 362 18.80 19.84 -7.24
CA ALA A 362 19.62 20.80 -6.52
C ALA A 362 20.07 20.22 -5.17
N SER A 363 21.35 20.20 -4.92
CA SER A 363 21.92 19.75 -3.64
C SER A 363 21.48 20.66 -2.50
N LEU A 364 21.06 20.07 -1.40
CA LEU A 364 20.70 20.78 -0.18
C LEU A 364 21.95 21.12 0.65
N SER A 365 21.93 22.28 1.28
CA SER A 365 23.01 22.80 2.12
C SER A 365 22.47 23.68 3.23
N THR A 366 23.36 24.33 3.97
CA THR A 366 23.01 25.39 4.94
C THR A 366 22.55 26.70 4.28
N THR A 367 22.49 26.75 2.94
CA THR A 367 21.87 27.83 2.17
C THR A 367 20.46 27.41 1.78
N PRO A 368 19.43 28.30 1.94
CA PRO A 368 18.07 27.97 1.55
C PRO A 368 17.96 27.54 0.09
N THR A 369 17.39 26.37 -0.15
CA THR A 369 17.21 25.79 -1.49
C THR A 369 15.71 25.53 -1.70
N HIS A 370 15.14 26.11 -2.73
CA HIS A 370 13.75 25.91 -3.14
C HIS A 370 13.64 24.79 -4.16
N PHE A 371 12.70 23.87 -3.98
CA PHE A 371 12.42 22.77 -4.93
C PHE A 371 10.95 22.34 -4.92
N CYS A 372 10.53 21.70 -5.99
CA CYS A 372 9.22 21.08 -6.18
C CYS A 372 9.38 19.65 -6.75
N PRO A 373 8.54 18.68 -6.31
CA PRO A 373 7.61 18.77 -5.17
C PRO A 373 8.36 18.86 -3.85
N GLY A 374 7.73 19.47 -2.84
CA GLY A 374 8.23 19.44 -1.46
C GLY A 374 7.94 18.10 -0.77
N ALA A 375 8.36 17.98 0.50
CA ALA A 375 8.22 16.75 1.31
C ALA A 375 6.77 16.25 1.52
N ALA A 376 5.79 17.13 1.39
CA ALA A 376 4.36 16.76 1.38
C ALA A 376 3.74 16.95 -0.02
N GLY A 377 4.55 17.00 -1.06
CA GLY A 377 4.11 17.08 -2.46
C GLY A 377 4.04 15.73 -3.14
N GLY A 378 3.69 15.72 -4.42
CA GLY A 378 3.55 14.48 -5.20
C GLY A 378 2.36 13.63 -4.80
N THR A 379 2.50 12.30 -4.87
CA THR A 379 1.45 11.36 -4.47
C THR A 379 1.68 10.90 -3.05
N GLU A 380 0.66 11.03 -2.24
CA GLU A 380 0.64 10.60 -0.85
C GLU A 380 0.02 9.17 -0.75
N TRP A 381 -0.60 8.83 0.35
CA TRP A 381 -1.19 7.50 0.60
C TRP A 381 -2.36 7.12 -0.33
N ASN A 382 -2.91 8.06 -1.07
CA ASN A 382 -4.03 7.84 -1.98
C ASN A 382 -3.67 7.03 -3.24
N GLY A 383 -2.45 7.14 -3.74
CA GLY A 383 -1.88 6.33 -4.81
C GLY A 383 -2.56 6.40 -6.17
N PRO A 384 -1.96 5.80 -7.19
CA PRO A 384 -2.55 5.68 -8.51
C PRO A 384 -3.73 4.69 -8.53
N ALA A 385 -4.67 4.92 -9.45
CA ALA A 385 -5.73 3.98 -9.80
C ALA A 385 -5.67 3.65 -11.30
N TYR A 386 -6.33 2.58 -11.73
CA TYR A 386 -6.35 2.19 -13.14
C TYR A 386 -7.73 1.76 -13.59
N SER A 387 -8.14 2.19 -14.79
CA SER A 387 -9.37 1.71 -15.44
C SER A 387 -9.03 0.84 -16.64
N PRO A 388 -9.50 -0.41 -16.67
CA PRO A 388 -9.39 -1.26 -17.84
C PRO A 388 -10.23 -0.77 -19.04
N ASP A 389 -11.30 0.00 -18.78
CA ASP A 389 -12.19 0.52 -19.83
C ASP A 389 -11.52 1.64 -20.64
N THR A 390 -10.80 2.53 -19.98
CA THR A 390 -10.10 3.65 -20.64
C THR A 390 -8.64 3.34 -20.95
N ASN A 391 -8.04 2.35 -20.26
CA ASN A 391 -6.60 2.07 -20.23
C ASN A 391 -5.78 3.25 -19.68
N LEU A 392 -6.33 3.95 -18.69
CA LEU A 392 -5.65 5.09 -18.06
C LEU A 392 -5.34 4.81 -16.60
N PHE A 393 -4.18 5.28 -16.17
CA PHE A 393 -3.90 5.54 -14.77
C PHE A 393 -4.48 6.89 -14.37
N TYR A 394 -4.95 7.01 -13.13
CA TYR A 394 -5.47 8.25 -12.56
C TYR A 394 -4.77 8.51 -11.23
N ASP A 395 -4.15 9.67 -11.12
CA ASP A 395 -3.37 10.08 -9.96
C ASP A 395 -3.96 11.36 -9.35
N GLY A 396 -4.15 11.36 -8.02
CA GLY A 396 -4.42 12.55 -7.23
C GLY A 396 -3.13 13.00 -6.55
N THR A 397 -2.76 14.28 -6.68
CA THR A 397 -1.49 14.77 -6.15
C THR A 397 -1.64 16.03 -5.32
N VAL A 398 -0.61 16.27 -4.52
CA VAL A 398 -0.34 17.55 -3.85
C VAL A 398 0.66 18.33 -4.71
N ASP A 399 0.29 19.53 -5.10
CA ASP A 399 1.16 20.48 -5.80
C ASP A 399 1.64 21.53 -4.80
N TRP A 400 2.77 21.26 -4.20
CA TRP A 400 3.39 22.10 -3.17
C TRP A 400 4.90 22.08 -3.29
N CYS A 401 5.51 23.25 -3.17
CA CYS A 401 6.95 23.43 -3.19
C CYS A 401 7.46 23.86 -1.82
N VAL A 402 8.71 23.57 -1.52
CA VAL A 402 9.31 23.87 -0.21
C VAL A 402 10.67 24.52 -0.37
N THR A 403 11.06 25.33 0.61
CA THR A 403 12.44 25.81 0.76
C THR A 403 13.07 25.15 1.98
N VAL A 404 14.12 24.37 1.77
CA VAL A 404 14.83 23.65 2.82
C VAL A 404 16.20 24.29 3.06
N THR A 405 16.57 24.37 4.35
CA THR A 405 17.91 24.74 4.80
C THR A 405 18.37 23.65 5.75
N LEU A 406 19.50 23.00 5.46
CA LEU A 406 20.05 22.00 6.36
C LEU A 406 20.53 22.64 7.65
N ASP A 407 20.21 22.01 8.78
CA ASP A 407 20.73 22.39 10.09
C ASP A 407 21.62 21.26 10.64
N PRO A 408 22.94 21.49 10.77
CA PRO A 408 23.84 20.51 11.36
C PRO A 408 23.45 20.08 12.78
N ALA A 409 22.77 20.93 13.57
CA ALA A 409 22.27 20.56 14.90
C ALA A 409 21.18 19.50 14.84
N GLU A 410 20.38 19.47 13.75
CA GLU A 410 19.35 18.47 13.52
C GLU A 410 19.91 17.09 13.15
N LEU A 411 21.21 16.98 12.87
CA LEU A 411 21.89 15.70 12.65
C LEU A 411 22.40 15.05 13.94
N ALA A 412 22.60 15.83 15.02
CA ALA A 412 23.04 15.36 16.33
C ALA A 412 21.86 14.86 17.16
N LYS A 413 21.26 13.73 16.76
CA LYS A 413 20.09 13.14 17.41
C LYS A 413 20.39 11.83 18.12
N ASN A 414 19.48 11.44 19.00
CA ASN A 414 19.51 10.18 19.72
C ASN A 414 18.36 9.26 19.26
N SER A 415 18.45 7.99 19.62
CA SER A 415 17.45 6.99 19.28
C SER A 415 16.01 7.47 19.52
N GLY A 416 15.14 7.31 18.52
CA GLY A 416 13.74 7.66 18.58
C GLY A 416 13.39 9.14 18.39
N GLN A 417 14.39 10.04 18.31
CA GLN A 417 14.14 11.45 17.97
C GLN A 417 13.92 11.62 16.47
N SER A 418 13.11 12.62 16.08
CA SER A 418 12.96 13.02 14.68
C SER A 418 14.32 13.36 14.08
N TRP A 419 14.62 12.82 12.91
CA TRP A 419 15.95 12.92 12.29
C TRP A 419 15.83 13.25 10.80
N THR A 420 15.46 14.45 10.51
CA THR A 420 15.25 14.95 9.14
C THR A 420 16.47 15.70 8.60
N GLY A 421 17.26 16.32 9.46
CA GLY A 421 18.38 17.19 9.06
C GLY A 421 17.97 18.64 8.80
N THR A 422 16.72 19.00 9.12
CA THR A 422 16.16 20.37 8.99
C THR A 422 14.99 20.58 9.95
N GLU A 423 14.67 21.82 10.31
CA GLU A 423 13.44 22.17 11.03
C GLU A 423 12.25 22.28 10.06
N LEU A 424 11.78 21.16 9.53
CA LEU A 424 10.67 21.15 8.56
C LEU A 424 9.34 21.67 9.16
N ALA A 425 9.08 21.38 10.44
CA ALA A 425 7.85 21.80 11.12
C ALA A 425 7.62 23.33 11.07
N ALA A 426 8.68 24.13 11.02
CA ALA A 426 8.59 25.59 10.90
C ALA A 426 8.03 26.06 9.54
N GLN A 427 7.96 25.18 8.54
CA GLN A 427 7.48 25.53 7.19
C GLN A 427 5.99 25.24 6.98
N PHE A 428 5.43 24.23 7.67
CA PHE A 428 4.01 23.87 7.56
C PHE A 428 3.03 24.86 8.20
N GLY A 429 3.50 25.88 8.91
CA GLY A 429 2.66 26.87 9.61
C GLY A 429 2.74 28.30 9.05
N LYS A 430 3.44 28.54 7.94
CA LYS A 430 3.58 29.88 7.37
C LYS A 430 2.29 30.34 6.67
N LYS A 431 1.95 31.65 6.79
CA LYS A 431 0.76 32.25 6.15
C LYS A 431 0.76 32.14 4.62
N ASP A 432 1.91 31.92 4.00
CA ASP A 432 2.11 31.83 2.56
C ASP A 432 2.18 30.35 2.07
N PHE A 433 1.62 29.44 2.84
CA PHE A 433 1.52 28.03 2.49
C PHE A 433 0.51 27.85 1.35
N ASN A 434 0.96 28.09 0.13
CA ASN A 434 0.17 27.87 -1.08
C ASN A 434 0.37 26.45 -1.54
N TRP A 435 -0.67 25.65 -1.44
CA TRP A 435 -0.72 24.33 -2.02
C TRP A 435 -1.95 24.18 -2.90
N SER A 436 -1.82 23.38 -3.93
CA SER A 436 -2.91 22.99 -4.83
C SER A 436 -2.81 21.49 -5.12
N GLY A 437 -3.53 21.00 -6.09
CA GLY A 437 -3.47 19.60 -6.45
C GLY A 437 -3.84 19.35 -7.90
N TRP A 438 -3.51 18.16 -8.37
CA TRP A 438 -3.89 17.72 -9.71
C TRP A 438 -4.64 16.41 -9.64
N VAL A 439 -5.59 16.22 -10.56
CA VAL A 439 -6.05 14.91 -11.00
C VAL A 439 -5.50 14.73 -12.41
N THR A 440 -4.63 13.74 -12.59
CA THR A 440 -3.94 13.49 -13.86
C THR A 440 -4.34 12.13 -14.41
N ALA A 441 -4.72 12.04 -15.69
CA ALA A 441 -4.97 10.80 -16.40
C ALA A 441 -3.84 10.50 -17.38
N THR A 442 -3.19 9.36 -17.24
CA THR A 442 -2.03 8.94 -18.02
C THR A 442 -2.31 7.64 -18.76
N ASP A 443 -2.03 7.59 -20.03
CA ASP A 443 -2.17 6.39 -20.87
C ASP A 443 -1.21 5.29 -20.41
N ALA A 444 -1.74 4.13 -20.08
CA ALA A 444 -0.97 3.05 -19.44
C ALA A 444 0.05 2.38 -20.37
N ASP A 445 -0.16 2.42 -21.69
CA ASP A 445 0.78 1.85 -22.65
C ASP A 445 1.92 2.79 -23.03
N THR A 446 1.66 4.12 -23.02
CA THR A 446 2.58 5.12 -23.59
C THR A 446 3.16 6.09 -22.57
N GLY A 447 2.53 6.26 -21.41
CA GLY A 447 2.89 7.26 -20.41
C GLY A 447 2.45 8.69 -20.80
N GLN A 448 1.69 8.87 -21.87
CA GLN A 448 1.21 10.19 -22.30
C GLN A 448 0.04 10.65 -21.43
N ILE A 449 0.10 11.90 -20.97
CA ILE A 449 -1.02 12.54 -20.29
C ILE A 449 -2.15 12.75 -21.28
N LYS A 450 -3.35 12.26 -20.96
CA LYS A 450 -4.57 12.47 -21.76
C LYS A 450 -5.30 13.72 -21.32
N TRP A 451 -5.42 13.92 -20.01
CA TRP A 451 -6.02 15.11 -19.45
C TRP A 451 -5.49 15.39 -18.04
N ARG A 452 -5.67 16.61 -17.59
CA ARG A 452 -5.39 17.07 -16.23
C ARG A 452 -6.49 18.01 -15.75
N PHE A 453 -6.80 17.93 -14.46
CA PHE A 453 -7.62 18.89 -13.74
C PHE A 453 -6.80 19.49 -12.61
N HIS A 454 -6.74 20.85 -12.54
CA HIS A 454 -6.07 21.56 -11.46
C HIS A 454 -7.09 21.90 -10.37
N ALA A 455 -6.92 21.34 -9.19
CA ALA A 455 -7.69 21.64 -7.99
C ALA A 455 -7.02 22.78 -7.22
N ASN A 456 -7.81 23.65 -6.59
CA ASN A 456 -7.28 24.76 -5.80
C ASN A 456 -6.65 24.31 -4.46
N ALA A 457 -6.86 23.05 -4.07
CA ALA A 457 -6.32 22.43 -2.87
C ALA A 457 -5.82 21.02 -3.18
N PRO A 458 -4.95 20.43 -2.33
CA PRO A 458 -4.43 19.07 -2.51
C PRO A 458 -5.50 18.01 -2.72
N VAL A 459 -5.24 17.07 -3.62
CA VAL A 459 -6.08 15.90 -3.85
C VAL A 459 -5.49 14.73 -3.06
N LEU A 460 -5.95 14.57 -1.82
CA LEU A 460 -5.51 13.51 -0.89
C LEU A 460 -6.51 12.37 -0.75
N SER A 461 -7.72 12.52 -1.31
CA SER A 461 -8.68 11.42 -1.37
C SER A 461 -8.23 10.33 -2.34
N GLY A 462 -8.73 9.13 -2.18
CA GLY A 462 -8.61 8.11 -3.21
C GLY A 462 -9.23 8.57 -4.53
N VAL A 463 -8.55 8.28 -5.64
CA VAL A 463 -9.09 8.51 -6.99
C VAL A 463 -9.69 7.20 -7.48
N THR A 464 -10.99 7.20 -7.81
CA THR A 464 -11.74 5.97 -8.05
C THR A 464 -12.41 5.98 -9.42
N PRO A 465 -11.82 5.32 -10.43
CA PRO A 465 -12.47 5.10 -11.71
C PRO A 465 -13.57 4.03 -11.62
N THR A 466 -14.63 4.20 -12.41
CA THR A 466 -15.79 3.28 -12.42
C THR A 466 -16.13 2.79 -13.82
N LYS A 467 -16.80 1.65 -13.90
CA LYS A 467 -17.37 1.13 -15.15
C LYS A 467 -18.42 2.07 -15.76
N GLY A 468 -19.05 2.93 -14.93
CA GLY A 468 -19.96 3.98 -15.40
C GLY A 468 -19.28 5.10 -16.18
N GLY A 469 -17.99 5.01 -16.47
CA GLY A 469 -17.23 6.01 -17.23
C GLY A 469 -16.90 7.25 -16.41
N LEU A 470 -16.86 7.14 -15.08
CA LEU A 470 -16.59 8.23 -14.16
C LEU A 470 -15.26 8.02 -13.43
N VAL A 471 -14.68 9.13 -12.96
CA VAL A 471 -13.62 9.14 -11.96
C VAL A 471 -14.06 10.01 -10.80
N PHE A 472 -14.13 9.44 -9.59
CA PHE A 472 -14.40 10.19 -8.38
C PHE A 472 -13.11 10.60 -7.70
N ALA A 473 -13.04 11.83 -7.20
CA ALA A 473 -11.97 12.35 -6.36
C ALA A 473 -12.48 13.49 -5.49
N GLY A 474 -11.68 13.90 -4.49
CA GLY A 474 -11.99 15.07 -3.69
C GLY A 474 -10.73 15.82 -3.27
N ASP A 475 -10.86 17.11 -3.02
CA ASP A 475 -9.78 18.00 -2.58
C ASP A 475 -9.91 18.47 -1.13
N MET A 476 -8.84 19.00 -0.59
CA MET A 476 -8.78 19.48 0.80
C MET A 476 -9.62 20.74 1.06
N ASP A 477 -10.16 21.39 0.02
CA ASP A 477 -11.16 22.46 0.09
C ASP A 477 -12.59 21.92 0.26
N LYS A 478 -12.71 20.65 0.67
CA LYS A 478 -13.98 19.95 0.93
C LYS A 478 -14.84 19.75 -0.30
N HIS A 479 -14.26 19.62 -1.47
CA HIS A 479 -15.01 19.32 -2.67
C HIS A 479 -14.90 17.83 -3.01
N ALA A 480 -16.02 17.25 -3.45
CA ALA A 480 -16.07 15.99 -4.17
C ALA A 480 -16.38 16.24 -5.64
N TYR A 481 -15.76 15.50 -6.51
CA TYR A 481 -15.90 15.60 -7.95
C TYR A 481 -16.24 14.26 -8.56
N ALA A 482 -17.01 14.29 -9.65
CA ALA A 482 -17.08 13.22 -10.63
C ALA A 482 -16.66 13.77 -12.00
N PHE A 483 -15.62 13.20 -12.55
CA PHE A 483 -15.10 13.52 -13.86
C PHE A 483 -15.56 12.50 -14.90
N ASP A 484 -15.73 12.93 -16.15
CA ASP A 484 -15.73 12.00 -17.27
C ASP A 484 -14.35 11.34 -17.37
N ALA A 485 -14.31 10.01 -17.33
CA ALA A 485 -13.07 9.25 -17.24
C ALA A 485 -12.16 9.43 -18.47
N ALA A 486 -12.72 9.68 -19.66
CA ALA A 486 -11.96 9.81 -20.90
C ALA A 486 -11.44 11.24 -21.12
N THR A 487 -12.19 12.26 -20.68
CA THR A 487 -11.93 13.66 -21.04
C THR A 487 -11.51 14.56 -19.88
N GLY A 488 -11.75 14.13 -18.62
CA GLY A 488 -11.51 14.96 -17.43
C GLY A 488 -12.53 16.08 -17.23
N SER A 489 -13.61 16.14 -18.00
CA SER A 489 -14.67 17.11 -17.81
C SER A 489 -15.37 16.88 -16.48
N VAL A 490 -15.56 17.92 -15.67
CA VAL A 490 -16.30 17.84 -14.40
C VAL A 490 -17.79 17.70 -14.72
N LEU A 491 -18.37 16.53 -14.39
CA LEU A 491 -19.80 16.23 -14.61
C LEU A 491 -20.64 16.50 -13.36
N TRP A 492 -20.02 16.45 -12.18
CA TRP A 492 -20.66 16.72 -10.91
C TRP A 492 -19.65 17.22 -9.89
N ARG A 493 -20.10 18.12 -9.01
CA ARG A 493 -19.34 18.64 -7.89
C ARG A 493 -20.26 18.87 -6.69
N ALA A 494 -19.78 18.57 -5.48
CA ALA A 494 -20.47 18.89 -4.23
C ALA A 494 -19.47 19.36 -3.17
N GLU A 495 -19.97 20.16 -2.23
CA GLU A 495 -19.26 20.51 -1.01
C GLU A 495 -19.52 19.45 0.05
N LEU A 496 -18.46 19.01 0.73
CA LEU A 496 -18.48 18.03 1.80
C LEU A 496 -18.43 18.71 3.18
N PRO A 497 -18.95 18.08 4.25
CA PRO A 497 -18.85 18.64 5.61
C PRO A 497 -17.41 18.69 6.14
N GLY A 498 -16.50 17.87 5.59
CA GLY A 498 -15.08 17.81 5.94
C GLY A 498 -14.19 17.52 4.75
N ALA A 499 -12.90 17.84 4.88
CA ALA A 499 -11.92 17.57 3.84
C ALA A 499 -11.70 16.05 3.64
N PRO A 500 -11.81 15.53 2.40
CA PRO A 500 -11.63 14.09 2.13
C PRO A 500 -10.13 13.75 2.09
N GLY A 501 -9.62 13.09 3.14
CA GLY A 501 -8.22 12.66 3.26
C GLY A 501 -8.04 11.13 3.26
N GLY A 502 -9.11 10.36 3.17
CA GLY A 502 -9.10 8.91 3.17
C GLY A 502 -9.23 8.29 1.78
N GLY A 503 -9.09 6.96 1.71
CA GLY A 503 -9.45 6.19 0.54
C GLY A 503 -10.96 6.23 0.33
N ALA A 504 -11.42 6.65 -0.84
CA ALA A 504 -12.84 6.65 -1.21
C ALA A 504 -13.19 5.41 -2.03
#